data_c1dea16b188d4413186d3e1f118ed5fd
#
_entry.id   c1dea16b188d4413186d3e1f118ed5fd
#
_cell.length_a   1.000
_cell.length_b   1.000
_cell.length_c   1.000
_cell.angle_alpha   90.00
_cell.angle_beta   90.00
_cell.angle_gamma   90.00
#
_symmetry.space_group_name_H-M   'P 1'
#
loop_
_entity.id
_entity.type
_entity.pdbx_description
1 polymer ?
#
loop_
_entity_poly.entity_id
_entity_poly.type
_entity_poly.pdbx_seq_one_letter_code
_entity_poly.pdbx_strand_id
1 'polypeptide(L)'
;MGDPQFGLPEEGGHWPDRPSVFGIARRGGRIALVEIGDPSSRVWLALPGGGIEPGEDPETALVREFEEETGLRVAPVHELAGSSDRVVINDGRAFNVRGRYFVVDILAEAPERLTEPDHRLVWRTPMEAIRTLHRESHAWAVVQWLRSLRDPSGHSRRGGLGARREA
;
A
#
# COMPACT_ATOMS: atom_id res chain seq x y z
N MET A 1 -9.60 1.08 -18.40
CA MET A 1 -9.73 2.26 -17.54
C MET A 1 -8.40 2.42 -16.82
N GLY A 2 -7.78 3.60 -16.88
CA GLY A 2 -6.48 3.84 -16.23
C GLY A 2 -6.62 3.95 -14.71
N ASP A 3 -5.49 3.85 -14.00
CA ASP A 3 -5.43 4.04 -12.56
C ASP A 3 -5.87 5.46 -12.17
N PRO A 4 -6.61 5.65 -11.07
CA PRO A 4 -7.03 6.96 -10.64
C PRO A 4 -5.83 7.82 -10.20
N GLN A 5 -5.93 9.13 -10.44
CA GLN A 5 -4.95 10.12 -10.01
C GLN A 5 -5.50 10.88 -8.79
N PHE A 6 -4.76 10.86 -7.71
CA PHE A 6 -4.99 11.63 -6.48
C PHE A 6 -4.01 12.80 -6.37
N GLY A 7 -4.29 13.70 -5.46
CA GLY A 7 -3.50 14.90 -5.24
C GLY A 7 -3.68 15.96 -6.33
N LEU A 8 -3.69 17.22 -5.92
CA LEU A 8 -3.79 18.34 -6.86
C LEU A 8 -2.39 18.72 -7.38
N PRO A 9 -2.25 18.95 -8.69
CA PRO A 9 -1.00 19.52 -9.21
C PRO A 9 -0.90 20.99 -8.77
N GLU A 10 0.27 21.36 -8.26
CA GLU A 10 0.62 22.78 -8.24
C GLU A 10 1.01 23.23 -9.66
N GLU A 11 0.62 24.44 -10.07
CA GLU A 11 0.96 24.98 -11.36
C GLU A 11 2.51 25.04 -11.53
N GLY A 12 3.02 24.42 -12.59
CA GLY A 12 4.46 24.37 -12.88
C GLY A 12 5.27 23.37 -12.05
N GLY A 13 4.63 22.55 -11.23
CA GLY A 13 5.31 21.54 -10.40
C GLY A 13 5.89 20.39 -11.23
N HIS A 14 7.13 19.99 -10.93
CA HIS A 14 7.74 18.76 -11.43
C HIS A 14 7.44 17.61 -10.46
N TRP A 15 6.79 16.55 -10.95
CA TRP A 15 6.33 15.41 -10.18
C TRP A 15 6.93 14.11 -10.75
N PRO A 16 8.22 13.80 -10.44
CA PRO A 16 8.81 12.56 -10.91
C PRO A 16 8.07 11.34 -10.36
N ASP A 17 7.89 10.32 -11.20
CA ASP A 17 7.27 9.08 -10.79
C ASP A 17 8.12 8.35 -9.74
N ARG A 18 7.45 7.89 -8.68
CA ARG A 18 8.04 7.06 -7.63
C ARG A 18 7.26 5.75 -7.52
N PRO A 19 7.75 4.66 -8.11
CA PRO A 19 7.14 3.34 -7.93
C PRO A 19 7.08 2.97 -6.45
N SER A 20 5.91 2.53 -5.99
CA SER A 20 5.66 2.22 -4.59
C SER A 20 4.67 1.07 -4.45
N VAL A 21 4.75 0.35 -3.33
CA VAL A 21 3.85 -0.75 -2.99
C VAL A 21 3.25 -0.55 -1.61
N PHE A 22 2.02 -0.98 -1.43
CA PHE A 22 1.30 -0.91 -0.15
C PHE A 22 0.47 -2.17 0.03
N GLY A 23 0.22 -2.57 1.27
CA GLY A 23 -0.50 -3.79 1.54
C GLY A 23 -1.63 -3.62 2.55
N ILE A 24 -2.66 -4.47 2.38
CA ILE A 24 -3.78 -4.61 3.31
C ILE A 24 -3.64 -5.97 3.98
N ALA A 25 -3.20 -5.96 5.24
CA ALA A 25 -3.11 -7.12 6.12
C ALA A 25 -4.27 -7.11 7.11
N ARG A 26 -5.01 -8.21 7.22
CA ARG A 26 -6.17 -8.32 8.09
C ARG A 26 -5.91 -9.25 9.28
N ARG A 27 -6.40 -8.83 10.45
CA ARG A 27 -6.47 -9.67 11.64
C ARG A 27 -7.75 -9.34 12.43
N GLY A 28 -8.61 -10.33 12.63
CA GLY A 28 -9.80 -10.21 13.47
C GLY A 28 -10.72 -9.03 13.15
N GLY A 29 -11.06 -8.78 11.89
CA GLY A 29 -11.94 -7.68 11.47
C GLY A 29 -11.28 -6.29 11.46
N ARG A 30 -9.98 -6.22 11.74
CA ARG A 30 -9.15 -5.00 11.68
C ARG A 30 -8.09 -5.15 10.60
N ILE A 31 -7.59 -4.03 10.11
CA ILE A 31 -6.44 -3.98 9.19
C ILE A 31 -5.26 -3.27 9.83
N ALA A 32 -4.07 -3.68 9.41
CA ALA A 32 -2.83 -3.06 9.84
C ALA A 32 -2.66 -1.69 9.19
N LEU A 33 -2.36 -0.68 9.99
CA LEU A 33 -1.92 0.63 9.56
C LEU A 33 -0.59 0.97 10.25
N VAL A 34 0.14 1.89 9.67
CA VAL A 34 1.33 2.49 10.28
C VAL A 34 1.01 3.90 10.73
N GLU A 35 1.28 4.19 11.99
CA GLU A 35 1.30 5.54 12.51
C GLU A 35 2.72 6.08 12.40
N ILE A 36 2.93 7.14 11.62
CA ILE A 36 4.22 7.70 11.27
C ILE A 36 4.38 9.06 11.93
N GLY A 37 5.51 9.30 12.55
CA GLY A 37 5.89 10.58 13.14
C GLY A 37 6.03 10.54 14.66
N ASP A 38 6.35 11.70 15.24
CA ASP A 38 6.50 11.86 16.69
C ASP A 38 5.13 12.14 17.33
N PRO A 39 4.69 11.33 18.32
CA PRO A 39 3.45 11.56 19.08
C PRO A 39 3.33 12.93 19.73
N SER A 40 4.46 13.62 19.98
CA SER A 40 4.47 14.97 20.55
C SER A 40 4.19 16.07 19.52
N SER A 41 4.22 15.75 18.25
CA SER A 41 4.00 16.71 17.16
C SER A 41 2.80 16.33 16.28
N ARG A 42 3.06 15.75 15.14
CA ARG A 42 2.04 15.33 14.19
C ARG A 42 2.29 13.92 13.73
N VAL A 43 1.26 13.09 13.82
CA VAL A 43 1.29 11.71 13.30
C VAL A 43 0.39 11.58 12.09
N TRP A 44 0.77 10.67 11.21
CA TRP A 44 0.05 10.32 9.98
C TRP A 44 -0.29 8.84 10.02
N LEU A 45 -1.47 8.50 9.52
CA LEU A 45 -1.83 7.10 9.32
C LEU A 45 -1.70 6.74 7.84
N ALA A 46 -1.03 5.63 7.57
CA ALA A 46 -0.80 5.10 6.23
C ALA A 46 -1.05 3.59 6.19
N LEU A 47 -1.29 3.05 5.00
CA LEU A 47 -1.13 1.62 4.76
C LEU A 47 0.37 1.28 4.83
N PRO A 48 0.76 0.12 5.40
CA PRO A 48 2.14 -0.32 5.37
C PRO A 48 2.66 -0.47 3.94
N GLY A 49 3.90 -0.01 3.72
CA GLY A 49 4.53 -0.04 2.41
C GLY A 49 5.29 1.23 2.09
N GLY A 50 6.02 1.21 0.98
CA GLY A 50 6.89 2.31 0.60
C GLY A 50 7.42 2.20 -0.81
N GLY A 51 8.57 2.80 -1.04
CA GLY A 51 9.21 2.85 -2.37
C GLY A 51 9.80 1.50 -2.79
N ILE A 52 9.64 1.18 -4.07
CA ILE A 52 10.36 0.05 -4.70
C ILE A 52 11.77 0.51 -5.03
N GLU A 53 12.77 -0.23 -4.58
CA GLU A 53 14.16 0.05 -4.90
C GLU A 53 14.53 -0.33 -6.34
N PRO A 54 15.56 0.31 -6.95
CA PRO A 54 16.00 -0.06 -8.29
C PRO A 54 16.36 -1.54 -8.40
N GLY A 55 15.70 -2.27 -9.31
CA GLY A 55 15.92 -3.69 -9.54
C GLY A 55 15.16 -4.62 -8.60
N GLU A 56 14.42 -4.06 -7.63
CA GLU A 56 13.56 -4.84 -6.73
C GLU A 56 12.19 -5.10 -7.39
N ASP A 57 11.67 -6.30 -7.24
CA ASP A 57 10.30 -6.58 -7.65
C ASP A 57 9.29 -6.09 -6.60
N PRO A 58 8.05 -5.76 -7.00
CA PRO A 58 7.06 -5.18 -6.10
C PRO A 58 6.70 -6.04 -4.88
N GLU A 59 6.65 -7.37 -5.03
CA GLU A 59 6.28 -8.27 -3.93
C GLU A 59 7.42 -8.36 -2.91
N THR A 60 8.67 -8.37 -3.36
CA THR A 60 9.85 -8.31 -2.49
C THR A 60 9.90 -6.99 -1.72
N ALA A 61 9.67 -5.85 -2.41
CA ALA A 61 9.59 -4.55 -1.77
C ALA A 61 8.50 -4.52 -0.68
N LEU A 62 7.33 -5.08 -0.99
CA LEU A 62 6.21 -5.12 -0.05
C LEU A 62 6.54 -5.90 1.22
N VAL A 63 7.18 -7.07 1.09
CA VAL A 63 7.59 -7.89 2.24
C VAL A 63 8.63 -7.15 3.09
N ARG A 64 9.63 -6.54 2.47
CA ARG A 64 10.66 -5.73 3.14
C ARG A 64 10.04 -4.57 3.92
N GLU A 65 9.20 -3.76 3.29
CA GLU A 65 8.55 -2.60 3.91
C GLU A 65 7.66 -3.03 5.10
N PHE A 66 6.90 -4.13 4.98
CA PHE A 66 6.11 -4.64 6.10
C PHE A 66 6.98 -5.03 7.30
N GLU A 67 8.10 -5.71 7.08
CA GLU A 67 9.03 -6.07 8.15
C GLU A 67 9.62 -4.81 8.80
N GLU A 68 10.09 -3.85 8.00
CA GLU A 68 10.76 -2.63 8.46
C GLU A 68 9.83 -1.69 9.24
N GLU A 69 8.58 -1.53 8.79
CA GLU A 69 7.62 -0.59 9.37
C GLU A 69 6.74 -1.19 10.46
N THR A 70 6.45 -2.48 10.40
CA THR A 70 5.44 -3.12 11.27
C THR A 70 5.98 -4.25 12.11
N GLY A 71 7.13 -4.83 11.77
CA GLY A 71 7.60 -6.08 12.34
C GLY A 71 6.72 -7.28 12.00
N LEU A 72 5.92 -7.21 10.94
CA LEU A 72 5.13 -8.33 10.44
C LEU A 72 5.77 -8.93 9.20
N ARG A 73 5.97 -10.24 9.21
CA ARG A 73 6.28 -11.00 8.02
C ARG A 73 4.99 -11.35 7.28
N VAL A 74 4.91 -10.99 6.02
CA VAL A 74 3.72 -11.18 5.19
C VAL A 74 4.03 -11.94 3.91
N ALA A 75 2.98 -12.51 3.30
CA ALA A 75 3.01 -13.05 1.94
C ALA A 75 1.98 -12.31 1.07
N PRO A 76 2.38 -11.76 -0.09
CA PRO A 76 1.44 -11.24 -1.07
C PRO A 76 0.48 -12.34 -1.54
N VAL A 77 -0.82 -12.04 -1.58
CA VAL A 77 -1.86 -12.96 -2.09
C VAL A 77 -2.23 -12.60 -3.51
N HIS A 78 -2.58 -11.35 -3.74
CA HIS A 78 -2.87 -10.81 -5.08
C HIS A 78 -2.77 -9.28 -5.08
N GLU A 79 -2.50 -8.74 -6.26
CA GLU A 79 -2.61 -7.31 -6.50
C GLU A 79 -4.09 -6.92 -6.61
N LEU A 80 -4.46 -5.91 -5.83
CA LEU A 80 -5.83 -5.43 -5.73
C LEU A 80 -6.13 -4.32 -6.74
N ALA A 81 -5.26 -3.32 -6.81
CA ALA A 81 -5.45 -2.11 -7.60
C ALA A 81 -4.15 -1.32 -7.76
N GLY A 82 -4.16 -0.36 -8.69
CA GLY A 82 -3.13 0.66 -8.83
C GLY A 82 -3.70 2.08 -8.69
N SER A 83 -2.87 3.04 -8.31
CA SER A 83 -3.19 4.46 -8.33
C SER A 83 -1.95 5.31 -8.57
N SER A 84 -2.20 6.59 -8.90
CA SER A 84 -1.18 7.62 -8.87
C SER A 84 -1.56 8.67 -7.84
N ASP A 85 -0.59 9.18 -7.09
CA ASP A 85 -0.83 10.16 -6.03
C ASP A 85 0.30 11.20 -5.98
N ARG A 86 -0.05 12.48 -6.14
CA ARG A 86 0.90 13.58 -6.02
C ARG A 86 1.07 13.95 -4.55
N VAL A 87 2.28 13.74 -4.06
CA VAL A 87 2.60 13.96 -2.64
C VAL A 87 3.86 14.80 -2.50
N VAL A 88 3.88 15.63 -1.47
CA VAL A 88 5.09 16.31 -0.99
C VAL A 88 5.48 15.64 0.32
N ILE A 89 6.71 15.14 0.40
CA ILE A 89 7.22 14.51 1.61
C ILE A 89 7.84 15.55 2.56
N ASN A 90 8.19 15.14 3.77
CA ASN A 90 8.62 16.04 4.86
C ASN A 90 9.83 16.94 4.52
N ASP A 91 10.69 16.53 3.61
CA ASP A 91 11.85 17.32 3.15
C ASP A 91 11.53 18.27 1.98
N GLY A 92 10.25 18.39 1.60
CA GLY A 92 9.76 19.25 0.54
C GLY A 92 9.89 18.66 -0.87
N ARG A 93 10.41 17.44 -1.03
CA ARG A 93 10.45 16.78 -2.34
C ARG A 93 9.05 16.34 -2.77
N ALA A 94 8.73 16.62 -4.03
CA ALA A 94 7.46 16.27 -4.64
C ALA A 94 7.61 15.02 -5.50
N PHE A 95 6.65 14.11 -5.43
CA PHE A 95 6.60 12.89 -6.23
C PHE A 95 5.19 12.59 -6.72
N ASN A 96 5.10 11.96 -7.89
CA ASN A 96 3.92 11.23 -8.33
C ASN A 96 4.10 9.77 -7.92
N VAL A 97 3.56 9.38 -6.76
CA VAL A 97 3.65 8.01 -6.24
C VAL A 97 2.80 7.10 -7.13
N ARG A 98 3.46 6.15 -7.79
CA ARG A 98 2.81 5.09 -8.59
C ARG A 98 2.57 3.90 -7.68
N GLY A 99 1.46 3.95 -6.94
CA GLY A 99 1.13 2.97 -5.91
C GLY A 99 0.50 1.71 -6.49
N ARG A 100 0.99 0.55 -6.08
CA ARG A 100 0.39 -0.77 -6.28
C ARG A 100 -0.07 -1.30 -4.94
N TYR A 101 -1.31 -1.74 -4.85
CA TYR A 101 -1.92 -2.21 -3.60
C TYR A 101 -2.15 -3.71 -3.64
N PHE A 102 -1.74 -4.40 -2.59
CA PHE A 102 -1.85 -5.85 -2.47
C PHE A 102 -2.68 -6.24 -1.26
N VAL A 103 -3.39 -7.34 -1.37
CA VAL A 103 -3.86 -8.08 -0.21
C VAL A 103 -2.74 -9.01 0.23
N VAL A 104 -2.48 -9.08 1.54
CA VAL A 104 -1.41 -9.91 2.09
C VAL A 104 -1.92 -10.79 3.24
N ASP A 105 -1.31 -11.96 3.37
CA ASP A 105 -1.47 -12.83 4.53
C ASP A 105 -0.35 -12.58 5.53
N ILE A 106 -0.67 -12.57 6.83
CA ILE A 106 0.31 -12.46 7.91
C ILE A 106 0.83 -13.86 8.21
N LEU A 107 2.15 -14.05 8.06
CA LEU A 107 2.81 -15.33 8.31
C LEU A 107 3.34 -15.43 9.74
N ALA A 108 3.91 -14.35 10.27
CA ALA A 108 4.51 -14.32 11.60
C ALA A 108 4.68 -12.88 12.09
N GLU A 109 4.91 -12.76 13.40
CA GLU A 109 5.46 -11.55 14.00
C GLU A 109 6.99 -11.66 14.07
N ALA A 110 7.68 -10.61 13.65
CA ALA A 110 9.14 -10.49 13.61
C ALA A 110 9.55 -9.10 14.11
N PRO A 111 9.28 -8.77 15.39
CA PRO A 111 9.52 -7.44 15.94
C PRO A 111 11.00 -7.02 15.86
N GLU A 112 11.92 -7.98 15.78
CA GLU A 112 13.34 -7.72 15.58
C GLU A 112 13.68 -7.18 14.18
N ARG A 113 12.74 -7.25 13.25
CA ARG A 113 12.86 -6.70 11.90
C ARG A 113 12.40 -5.26 11.78
N LEU A 114 11.70 -4.73 12.80
CA LEU A 114 11.27 -3.34 12.85
C LEU A 114 12.50 -2.42 12.91
N THR A 115 12.73 -1.65 11.86
CA THR A 115 13.90 -0.76 11.73
C THR A 115 13.54 0.73 11.64
N GLU A 116 12.26 1.04 11.40
CA GLU A 116 11.77 2.42 11.30
C GLU A 116 11.33 2.94 12.70
N PRO A 117 12.15 3.76 13.38
CA PRO A 117 11.91 4.12 14.77
C PRO A 117 10.72 5.06 14.98
N ASP A 118 10.29 5.78 13.94
CA ASP A 118 9.15 6.69 13.95
C ASP A 118 7.86 6.05 13.41
N HIS A 119 7.91 4.72 13.15
CA HIS A 119 6.76 3.94 12.68
C HIS A 119 6.21 3.06 13.80
N ARG A 120 4.89 3.03 13.91
CA ARG A 120 4.18 2.21 14.88
C ARG A 120 3.01 1.49 14.25
N LEU A 121 3.02 0.16 14.34
CA LEU A 121 1.88 -0.68 13.93
C LEU A 121 0.66 -0.37 14.79
N VAL A 122 -0.46 -0.06 14.15
CA VAL A 122 -1.77 0.09 14.77
C VAL A 122 -2.83 -0.67 13.99
N TRP A 123 -3.86 -1.13 14.70
CA TRP A 123 -4.96 -1.88 14.12
C TRP A 123 -6.23 -1.04 14.13
N ARG A 124 -6.89 -0.91 12.99
CA ARG A 124 -8.15 -0.16 12.84
C ARG A 124 -9.17 -0.99 12.10
N THR A 125 -10.46 -0.79 12.41
CA THR A 125 -11.51 -1.30 11.52
C THR A 125 -11.38 -0.64 10.14
N PRO A 126 -11.85 -1.27 9.06
CA PRO A 126 -11.77 -0.67 7.72
C PRO A 126 -12.43 0.71 7.63
N MET A 127 -13.54 0.91 8.35
CA MET A 127 -14.24 2.20 8.37
C MET A 127 -13.48 3.29 9.14
N GLU A 128 -12.82 2.94 10.23
CA GLU A 128 -11.90 3.86 10.93
C GLU A 128 -10.71 4.20 10.02
N ALA A 129 -10.12 3.20 9.35
CA ALA A 129 -9.02 3.40 8.41
C ALA A 129 -9.39 4.39 7.30
N ILE A 130 -10.53 4.20 6.62
CA ILE A 130 -11.00 5.11 5.55
C ILE A 130 -11.12 6.56 6.04
N ARG A 131 -11.55 6.77 7.29
CA ARG A 131 -11.76 8.11 7.86
C ARG A 131 -10.46 8.78 8.34
N THR A 132 -9.43 8.01 8.64
CA THR A 132 -8.23 8.49 9.34
C THR A 132 -6.95 8.40 8.53
N LEU A 133 -6.94 7.61 7.45
CA LEU A 133 -5.81 7.53 6.54
C LEU A 133 -5.50 8.91 5.95
N HIS A 134 -4.24 9.29 6.00
CA HIS A 134 -3.79 10.62 5.56
C HIS A 134 -3.91 10.81 4.04
N ARG A 135 -3.64 9.75 3.25
CA ARG A 135 -3.72 9.79 1.79
C ARG A 135 -5.06 9.27 1.31
N GLU A 136 -5.71 10.03 0.42
CA GLU A 136 -6.97 9.61 -0.23
C GLU A 136 -6.80 8.34 -1.05
N SER A 137 -5.64 8.15 -1.69
CA SER A 137 -5.29 6.94 -2.45
C SER A 137 -5.29 5.69 -1.57
N HIS A 138 -4.81 5.78 -0.33
CA HIS A 138 -4.83 4.68 0.63
C HIS A 138 -6.26 4.37 1.10
N ALA A 139 -7.05 5.39 1.42
CA ALA A 139 -8.45 5.21 1.79
C ALA A 139 -9.26 4.59 0.64
N TRP A 140 -9.01 5.04 -0.59
CA TRP A 140 -9.60 4.46 -1.78
C TRP A 140 -9.22 2.97 -1.95
N ALA A 141 -7.97 2.59 -1.72
CA ALA A 141 -7.53 1.20 -1.79
C ALA A 141 -8.28 0.31 -0.78
N VAL A 142 -8.52 0.79 0.45
CA VAL A 142 -9.34 0.07 1.44
C VAL A 142 -10.78 -0.11 0.94
N VAL A 143 -11.36 0.90 0.28
CA VAL A 143 -12.69 0.79 -0.34
C VAL A 143 -12.69 -0.28 -1.45
N GLN A 144 -11.67 -0.30 -2.33
CA GLN A 144 -11.55 -1.33 -3.38
C GLN A 144 -11.47 -2.74 -2.75
N TRP A 145 -10.68 -2.89 -1.70
CA TRP A 145 -10.62 -4.16 -0.97
C TRP A 145 -11.97 -4.59 -0.41
N LEU A 146 -12.71 -3.69 0.25
CA LEU A 146 -14.05 -4.01 0.77
C LEU A 146 -15.04 -4.40 -0.34
N ARG A 147 -14.92 -3.77 -1.51
CA ARG A 147 -15.75 -4.13 -2.68
C ARG A 147 -15.40 -5.52 -3.20
N SER A 148 -14.11 -5.87 -3.26
CA SER A 148 -13.66 -7.20 -3.71
C SER A 148 -14.16 -8.33 -2.82
N LEU A 149 -14.36 -8.08 -1.52
CA LEU A 149 -14.94 -9.08 -0.61
C LEU A 149 -16.42 -9.39 -0.90
N ARG A 150 -17.14 -8.47 -1.55
CA ARG A 150 -18.55 -8.64 -1.91
C ARG A 150 -18.74 -9.28 -3.29
N ASP A 151 -17.75 -9.18 -4.15
CA ASP A 151 -17.76 -9.76 -5.52
C ASP A 151 -16.49 -10.60 -5.76
N PRO A 152 -16.44 -11.82 -5.21
CA PRO A 152 -15.28 -12.70 -5.38
C PRO A 152 -15.07 -13.19 -6.83
N SER A 153 -16.06 -13.01 -7.72
CA SER A 153 -15.98 -13.46 -9.13
C SER A 153 -15.15 -12.54 -10.03
N GLY A 154 -14.83 -11.32 -9.59
CA GLY A 154 -14.07 -10.32 -10.37
C GLY A 154 -12.57 -10.61 -10.51
N HIS A 155 -11.96 -11.47 -9.68
CA HIS A 155 -10.51 -11.67 -9.60
C HIS A 155 -9.96 -12.81 -10.47
N SER A 156 -10.83 -13.58 -11.16
CA SER A 156 -10.42 -14.78 -11.94
C SER A 156 -10.07 -14.52 -13.42
N ARG A 157 -9.96 -13.29 -13.88
CA ARG A 157 -9.80 -12.99 -15.32
C ARG A 157 -8.50 -12.30 -15.74
N ARG A 158 -7.38 -12.51 -15.04
CA ARG A 158 -6.06 -12.15 -15.59
C ARG A 158 -5.03 -13.25 -15.38
N GLY A 159 -5.15 -14.35 -16.09
CA GLY A 159 -4.20 -15.45 -16.03
C GLY A 159 -4.53 -16.57 -17.02
N GLY A 160 -4.80 -16.20 -18.26
CA GLY A 160 -5.03 -17.19 -19.32
C GLY A 160 -4.39 -16.74 -20.62
N LEU A 161 -3.05 -16.78 -20.70
CA LEU A 161 -2.37 -16.67 -21.97
C LEU A 161 -2.21 -18.06 -22.60
N GLY A 162 -2.86 -18.22 -23.71
CA GLY A 162 -2.92 -19.28 -24.68
C GLY A 162 -1.73 -20.26 -24.75
N ALA A 163 -2.06 -21.52 -24.55
CA ALA A 163 -1.33 -22.60 -25.15
C ALA A 163 -1.54 -22.56 -26.65
N ARG A 164 -0.52 -22.18 -27.41
CA ARG A 164 -0.49 -22.47 -28.85
C ARG A 164 -0.34 -23.98 -29.01
N ARG A 165 -1.33 -24.60 -29.61
CA ARG A 165 -1.17 -25.91 -30.22
C ARG A 165 -0.63 -25.68 -31.62
N GLU A 166 0.57 -26.16 -31.87
CA GLU A 166 1.06 -26.44 -33.21
C GLU A 166 0.64 -27.88 -33.59
N ALA A 167 -0.01 -27.97 -34.70
CA ALA A 167 -0.22 -29.20 -35.44
C ALA A 167 0.77 -29.26 -36.61
#